data_fb3576681c27370675e5102720843173
#
_entry.id   fb3576681c27370675e5102720843173
#
_cell.length_a   1.000
_cell.length_b   1.000
_cell.length_c   1.000
_cell.angle_alpha   90.00
_cell.angle_beta   90.00
_cell.angle_gamma   90.00
#
_symmetry.space_group_name_H-M   'P 1'
#
loop_
_entity.id
_entity.type
_entity.pdbx_description
1 polymer ?
#
loop_
_entity_poly.entity_id
_entity_poly.type
_entity_poly.pdbx_seq_one_letter_code
_entity_poly.pdbx_strand_id
1 'polypeptide(L)'
;MKQNGRLLDILYRISVCGLAVFVLLVLYNVKRIYWFDQFIIPSASMEPTLQPGDRVLVNKRILGARIYTSFDFSEGAPLRCRRTAGKRRLRPGDLVVFNHPMPYRRGDIAFKINYVYAKRVIGTPGDTIGIRGGYYYNNRHDGILGVESMQAQLAAWPDSLLRDRPGHFMPSFLGMDFPWTIRDAGPLVVPGKGMTVPMDSVNFRLYGPLVAFETGVRWHYLPDVQCACNASGDTIPAYTFAGDYYFAGGDHVTDSNDSRYWGFVPEDFVVGVITRISWSRHPETGRMDWSRCWKKTE
;
A
#
# COMPACT_ATOMS: atom_id res chain seq x y z
N MET A 1 47.37 28.66 35.60
CA MET A 1 46.44 27.56 36.07
C MET A 1 44.96 27.87 35.89
N LYS A 2 44.41 29.08 36.12
CA LYS A 2 42.98 29.41 35.93
C LYS A 2 42.47 29.31 34.49
N GLN A 3 43.31 29.51 33.49
CA GLN A 3 42.92 29.49 32.07
C GLN A 3 42.66 28.06 31.56
N ASN A 4 43.45 27.08 32.00
CA ASN A 4 43.24 25.65 31.64
C ASN A 4 41.95 25.06 32.24
N GLY A 5 41.54 25.51 33.44
CA GLY A 5 40.27 25.06 34.03
C GLY A 5 39.05 25.54 33.26
N ARG A 6 39.06 26.79 32.75
CA ARG A 6 37.97 27.30 31.93
C ARG A 6 37.86 26.58 30.57
N LEU A 7 38.99 26.25 29.95
CA LEU A 7 38.99 25.50 28.71
C LEU A 7 38.43 24.10 28.91
N LEU A 8 38.84 23.41 29.96
CA LEU A 8 38.29 22.07 30.30
C LEU A 8 36.78 22.10 30.58
N ASP A 9 36.28 23.12 31.27
CA ASP A 9 34.84 23.29 31.53
C ASP A 9 34.06 23.54 30.24
N ILE A 10 34.59 24.35 29.33
CA ILE A 10 33.97 24.58 28.00
C ILE A 10 33.95 23.29 27.22
N LEU A 11 35.05 22.55 27.12
CA LEU A 11 35.11 21.27 26.40
C LEU A 11 34.15 20.23 27.00
N TYR A 12 34.04 20.16 28.32
CA TYR A 12 33.07 19.29 29.01
C TYR A 12 31.63 19.64 28.60
N ARG A 13 31.24 20.92 28.66
CA ARG A 13 29.89 21.37 28.26
C ARG A 13 29.59 21.06 26.83
N ILE A 14 30.53 21.30 25.89
CA ILE A 14 30.38 20.95 24.47
C ILE A 14 30.17 19.44 24.32
N SER A 15 30.94 18.61 25.02
CA SER A 15 30.81 17.15 24.96
C SER A 15 29.45 16.66 25.47
N VAL A 16 28.98 17.23 26.60
CA VAL A 16 27.64 16.91 27.13
C VAL A 16 26.52 17.34 26.20
N CYS A 17 26.60 18.54 25.62
CA CYS A 17 25.63 19.00 24.65
C CYS A 17 25.66 18.11 23.39
N GLY A 18 26.84 17.74 22.88
CA GLY A 18 27.00 16.84 21.76
C GLY A 18 26.37 15.46 22.00
N LEU A 19 26.62 14.89 23.20
CA LEU A 19 26.02 13.62 23.60
C LEU A 19 24.49 13.73 23.70
N ALA A 20 23.97 14.80 24.27
CA ALA A 20 22.53 15.03 24.38
C ALA A 20 21.87 15.11 22.98
N VAL A 21 22.45 15.85 22.06
CA VAL A 21 21.99 15.93 20.66
C VAL A 21 22.02 14.54 19.98
N PHE A 22 23.10 13.81 20.15
CA PHE A 22 23.23 12.46 19.62
C PHE A 22 22.13 11.52 20.15
N VAL A 23 21.89 11.52 21.46
CA VAL A 23 20.83 10.73 22.09
C VAL A 23 19.46 11.11 21.54
N LEU A 24 19.18 12.42 21.41
CA LEU A 24 17.91 12.88 20.83
C LEU A 24 17.72 12.42 19.37
N LEU A 25 18.78 12.45 18.56
CA LEU A 25 18.75 11.95 17.19
C LEU A 25 18.50 10.45 17.14
N VAL A 26 19.14 9.67 18.02
CA VAL A 26 18.89 8.23 18.13
C VAL A 26 17.45 7.96 18.53
N LEU A 27 16.94 8.61 19.56
CA LEU A 27 15.55 8.46 20.01
C LEU A 27 14.54 8.86 18.90
N TYR A 28 14.82 9.92 18.17
CA TYR A 28 14.01 10.34 17.04
C TYR A 28 13.94 9.26 15.93
N ASN A 29 15.08 8.65 15.59
CA ASN A 29 15.14 7.58 14.59
C ASN A 29 14.47 6.29 15.10
N VAL A 30 14.68 5.91 16.36
CA VAL A 30 14.00 4.79 16.98
C VAL A 30 12.47 4.98 16.91
N LYS A 31 11.98 6.17 17.27
CA LYS A 31 10.55 6.51 17.14
C LYS A 31 10.06 6.33 15.70
N ARG A 32 10.82 6.80 14.70
CA ARG A 32 10.46 6.69 13.28
C ARG A 32 10.42 5.24 12.79
N ILE A 33 11.36 4.43 13.25
CA ILE A 33 11.43 3.02 12.84
C ILE A 33 10.27 2.23 13.45
N TYR A 34 10.03 2.35 14.75
CA TYR A 34 9.17 1.44 15.51
C TYR A 34 7.73 1.95 15.73
N TRP A 35 7.51 3.28 15.77
CA TRP A 35 6.23 3.80 16.24
C TRP A 35 5.49 4.64 15.21
N PHE A 36 6.04 5.80 14.84
CA PHE A 36 5.36 6.77 14.00
C PHE A 36 6.30 7.36 12.98
N ASP A 37 5.80 7.46 11.75
CA ASP A 37 6.47 8.20 10.67
C ASP A 37 5.52 9.21 10.05
N GLN A 38 6.03 10.09 9.22
CA GLN A 38 5.24 11.12 8.55
C GLN A 38 5.50 11.09 7.06
N PHE A 39 4.42 11.23 6.28
CA PHE A 39 4.46 11.31 4.82
C PHE A 39 3.66 12.51 4.34
N ILE A 40 4.11 13.13 3.26
CA ILE A 40 3.37 14.19 2.59
C ILE A 40 2.53 13.54 1.49
N ILE A 41 1.26 13.95 1.39
CA ILE A 41 0.35 13.52 0.32
C ILE A 41 0.60 14.43 -0.90
N PRO A 42 1.04 13.88 -2.03
CA PRO A 42 1.40 14.68 -3.20
C PRO A 42 0.24 14.83 -4.21
N SER A 43 -0.80 14.00 -4.15
CA SER A 43 -1.83 13.88 -5.18
C SER A 43 -3.25 13.85 -4.61
N ALA A 44 -4.23 14.13 -5.47
CA ALA A 44 -5.65 14.18 -5.13
C ALA A 44 -6.34 12.79 -5.02
N SER A 45 -5.62 11.68 -5.25
CA SER A 45 -6.23 10.34 -5.33
C SER A 45 -6.94 9.84 -4.07
N MET A 46 -6.77 10.55 -2.96
CA MET A 46 -7.42 10.27 -1.66
C MET A 46 -8.38 11.38 -1.22
N GLU A 47 -8.68 12.33 -2.10
CA GLU A 47 -9.70 13.34 -1.81
C GLU A 47 -11.10 12.72 -1.67
N PRO A 48 -11.92 13.33 -0.82
CA PRO A 48 -11.69 14.49 0.07
C PRO A 48 -11.01 14.15 1.40
N THR A 49 -10.77 12.88 1.70
CA THR A 49 -10.23 12.42 2.99
C THR A 49 -8.83 12.98 3.24
N LEU A 50 -7.91 12.77 2.29
CA LEU A 50 -6.58 13.36 2.29
C LEU A 50 -6.42 14.23 1.04
N GLN A 51 -5.78 15.39 1.20
CA GLN A 51 -5.57 16.36 0.13
C GLN A 51 -4.08 16.57 -0.15
N PRO A 52 -3.71 17.01 -1.36
CA PRO A 52 -2.34 17.42 -1.63
C PRO A 52 -1.86 18.46 -0.61
N GLY A 53 -0.64 18.26 -0.07
CA GLY A 53 -0.08 19.12 0.98
C GLY A 53 -0.38 18.68 2.42
N ASP A 54 -1.26 17.70 2.64
CA ASP A 54 -1.42 17.07 3.95
C ASP A 54 -0.15 16.30 4.34
N ARG A 55 0.30 16.47 5.58
CA ARG A 55 1.29 15.61 6.20
C ARG A 55 0.59 14.65 7.15
N VAL A 56 0.62 13.38 6.83
CA VAL A 56 -0.08 12.34 7.59
C VAL A 56 0.83 11.67 8.60
N LEU A 57 0.27 11.32 9.75
CA LEU A 57 0.93 10.55 10.80
C LEU A 57 0.60 9.07 10.63
N VAL A 58 1.62 8.28 10.33
CA VAL A 58 1.53 6.84 10.11
C VAL A 58 1.93 6.09 11.37
N ASN A 59 0.99 5.34 11.93
CA ASN A 59 1.19 4.50 13.11
C ASN A 59 1.63 3.08 12.69
N LYS A 60 2.90 2.79 12.90
CA LYS A 60 3.48 1.47 12.58
C LYS A 60 3.13 0.39 13.61
N ARG A 61 2.71 0.77 14.82
CA ARG A 61 2.37 -0.18 15.88
C ARG A 61 1.07 -0.94 15.63
N ILE A 62 0.23 -0.47 14.71
CA ILE A 62 -1.04 -1.14 14.42
C ILE A 62 -0.77 -2.51 13.81
N LEU A 63 -0.09 -2.56 12.68
CA LEU A 63 0.27 -3.80 12.01
C LEU A 63 1.59 -4.41 12.54
N GLY A 64 2.41 -3.61 13.19
CA GLY A 64 3.79 -3.89 13.57
C GLY A 64 4.79 -3.20 12.68
N ALA A 65 5.89 -2.73 13.25
CA ALA A 65 6.95 -2.05 12.53
C ALA A 65 7.71 -3.02 11.61
N ARG A 66 8.00 -2.58 10.39
CA ARG A 66 8.82 -3.31 9.42
C ARG A 66 10.29 -3.01 9.70
N ILE A 67 11.07 -4.05 10.03
CA ILE A 67 12.50 -3.98 10.29
C ILE A 67 13.25 -4.65 9.15
N TYR A 68 14.01 -3.89 8.40
CA TYR A 68 14.81 -4.42 7.31
C TYR A 68 15.92 -5.32 7.83
N THR A 69 16.06 -6.50 7.22
CA THR A 69 17.14 -7.46 7.51
C THR A 69 18.21 -7.46 6.42
N SER A 70 17.96 -6.77 5.32
CA SER A 70 18.91 -6.40 4.27
C SER A 70 18.74 -4.95 3.90
N PHE A 71 19.82 -4.27 3.56
CA PHE A 71 19.85 -2.89 3.07
C PHE A 71 20.17 -2.82 1.57
N ASP A 72 20.06 -3.96 0.87
CA ASP A 72 20.09 -3.97 -0.58
C ASP A 72 18.71 -3.52 -1.10
N PHE A 73 18.65 -2.31 -1.66
CA PHE A 73 17.46 -1.70 -2.25
C PHE A 73 17.66 -1.45 -3.75
N SER A 74 18.59 -2.18 -4.37
CA SER A 74 18.80 -2.12 -5.82
C SER A 74 17.54 -2.61 -6.56
N GLU A 75 17.43 -2.25 -7.84
CA GLU A 75 16.31 -2.68 -8.67
C GLU A 75 16.25 -4.20 -8.80
N GLY A 76 15.09 -4.77 -8.49
CA GLY A 76 14.89 -6.22 -8.50
C GLY A 76 15.36 -6.96 -7.27
N ALA A 77 16.03 -6.31 -6.31
CA ALA A 77 16.37 -6.92 -5.03
C ALA A 77 15.10 -7.26 -4.23
N PRO A 78 14.99 -8.48 -3.69
CA PRO A 78 13.84 -8.87 -2.89
C PRO A 78 13.80 -8.10 -1.56
N LEU A 79 12.62 -7.64 -1.16
CA LEU A 79 12.44 -7.08 0.17
C LEU A 79 12.70 -8.14 1.23
N ARG A 80 13.72 -7.92 2.07
CA ARG A 80 14.00 -8.74 3.24
C ARG A 80 13.74 -7.95 4.50
N CYS A 81 12.66 -8.31 5.19
CA CYS A 81 12.27 -7.65 6.43
C CYS A 81 11.66 -8.63 7.41
N ARG A 82 11.57 -8.19 8.67
CA ARG A 82 10.76 -8.82 9.72
C ARG A 82 9.80 -7.78 10.26
N ARG A 83 8.64 -8.22 10.72
CA ARG A 83 7.66 -7.34 11.33
C ARG A 83 7.62 -7.58 12.85
N THR A 84 7.61 -6.52 13.64
CA THR A 84 7.36 -6.62 15.08
C THR A 84 5.90 -7.00 15.32
N ALA A 85 5.58 -7.47 16.53
CA ALA A 85 4.19 -7.71 16.89
C ALA A 85 3.37 -6.41 16.77
N GLY A 86 2.26 -6.48 16.05
CA GLY A 86 1.28 -5.42 15.89
C GLY A 86 0.18 -5.50 16.95
N LYS A 87 -0.56 -4.41 17.13
CA LYS A 87 -1.73 -4.38 18.01
C LYS A 87 -2.93 -5.13 17.42
N ARG A 88 -3.06 -5.10 16.09
CA ARG A 88 -4.11 -5.79 15.31
C ARG A 88 -3.71 -5.90 13.83
N ARG A 89 -4.39 -6.78 13.12
CA ARG A 89 -4.35 -6.81 11.66
C ARG A 89 -5.04 -5.59 11.06
N LEU A 90 -4.79 -5.32 9.79
CA LEU A 90 -5.53 -4.30 9.04
C LEU A 90 -7.00 -4.72 8.91
N ARG A 91 -7.86 -3.73 8.74
CA ARG A 91 -9.30 -3.89 8.56
C ARG A 91 -9.75 -3.13 7.31
N PRO A 92 -10.85 -3.55 6.67
CA PRO A 92 -11.50 -2.72 5.67
C PRO A 92 -11.78 -1.33 6.25
N GLY A 93 -11.48 -0.29 5.47
CA GLY A 93 -11.57 1.10 5.89
C GLY A 93 -10.28 1.73 6.42
N ASP A 94 -9.29 0.96 6.86
CA ASP A 94 -7.99 1.53 7.28
C ASP A 94 -7.32 2.29 6.14
N LEU A 95 -6.83 3.49 6.42
CA LEU A 95 -5.96 4.22 5.50
C LEU A 95 -4.51 3.78 5.72
N VAL A 96 -3.85 3.33 4.68
CA VAL A 96 -2.50 2.76 4.79
C VAL A 96 -1.51 3.48 3.88
N VAL A 97 -0.25 3.56 4.35
CA VAL A 97 0.91 3.87 3.50
C VAL A 97 1.63 2.58 3.21
N PHE A 98 1.95 2.34 1.94
CA PHE A 98 2.66 1.15 1.48
C PHE A 98 3.55 1.47 0.28
N ASN A 99 4.54 0.63 0.01
CA ASN A 99 5.32 0.72 -1.21
C ASN A 99 4.49 0.20 -2.38
N HIS A 100 4.49 0.93 -3.50
CA HIS A 100 3.77 0.53 -4.71
C HIS A 100 4.27 -0.83 -5.20
N PRO A 101 3.37 -1.81 -5.47
CA PRO A 101 3.78 -3.17 -5.78
C PRO A 101 4.42 -3.35 -7.16
N MET A 102 4.14 -2.47 -8.11
CA MET A 102 4.67 -2.55 -9.50
C MET A 102 5.41 -1.28 -9.89
N PRO A 103 6.56 -0.96 -9.26
CA PRO A 103 7.27 0.31 -9.49
C PRO A 103 8.04 0.38 -10.81
N TYR A 104 8.34 -0.75 -11.45
CA TYR A 104 9.20 -0.84 -12.63
C TYR A 104 8.47 -1.34 -13.87
N ARG A 105 7.83 -2.51 -13.77
CA ARG A 105 7.14 -3.17 -14.88
C ARG A 105 5.75 -3.61 -14.46
N ARG A 106 4.83 -3.54 -15.40
CA ARG A 106 3.49 -4.03 -15.20
C ARG A 106 3.50 -5.57 -15.13
N GLY A 107 2.80 -6.13 -14.15
CA GLY A 107 2.75 -7.57 -13.91
C GLY A 107 3.88 -8.10 -13.04
N ASP A 108 4.95 -7.33 -12.83
CA ASP A 108 6.07 -7.74 -11.98
C ASP A 108 5.98 -7.02 -10.62
N ILE A 109 5.69 -7.76 -9.55
CA ILE A 109 5.73 -7.21 -8.19
C ILE A 109 7.18 -7.08 -7.75
N ALA A 110 7.57 -5.86 -7.39
CA ALA A 110 8.93 -5.54 -6.96
C ALA A 110 8.91 -4.44 -5.88
N PHE A 111 9.93 -4.42 -5.05
CA PHE A 111 10.07 -3.42 -3.99
C PHE A 111 10.88 -2.22 -4.46
N LYS A 112 10.37 -1.00 -4.14
CA LYS A 112 11.11 0.26 -4.28
C LYS A 112 10.88 1.13 -3.06
N ILE A 113 11.95 1.36 -2.28
CA ILE A 113 11.85 1.95 -0.94
C ILE A 113 11.19 3.33 -0.92
N ASN A 114 11.50 4.18 -1.89
CA ASN A 114 11.02 5.57 -1.95
C ASN A 114 9.74 5.76 -2.78
N TYR A 115 9.13 4.68 -3.27
CA TYR A 115 7.92 4.75 -4.09
C TYR A 115 6.72 4.30 -3.29
N VAL A 116 6.13 5.24 -2.55
CA VAL A 116 5.06 4.98 -1.56
C VAL A 116 3.74 5.60 -1.98
N TYR A 117 2.65 4.89 -1.68
CA TYR A 117 1.27 5.30 -1.92
C TYR A 117 0.48 5.33 -0.61
N ALA A 118 -0.52 6.20 -0.56
CA ALA A 118 -1.55 6.20 0.47
C ALA A 118 -2.87 5.79 -0.16
N LYS A 119 -3.53 4.74 0.37
CA LYS A 119 -4.82 4.24 -0.09
C LYS A 119 -5.65 3.70 1.07
N ARG A 120 -6.94 3.46 0.83
CA ARG A 120 -7.84 2.81 1.77
C ARG A 120 -7.87 1.31 1.52
N VAL A 121 -7.80 0.51 2.58
CA VAL A 121 -7.99 -0.94 2.53
C VAL A 121 -9.45 -1.23 2.21
N ILE A 122 -9.70 -1.89 1.09
CA ILE A 122 -11.03 -2.36 0.65
C ILE A 122 -11.22 -3.83 1.01
N GLY A 123 -10.15 -4.63 0.90
CA GLY A 123 -10.18 -6.05 1.22
C GLY A 123 -8.93 -6.49 1.97
N THR A 124 -9.15 -7.40 2.91
CA THR A 124 -8.12 -8.05 3.74
C THR A 124 -8.06 -9.55 3.44
N PRO A 125 -7.02 -10.28 3.89
CA PRO A 125 -6.84 -11.69 3.58
C PRO A 125 -8.09 -12.53 3.84
N GLY A 126 -8.56 -13.25 2.81
CA GLY A 126 -9.74 -14.10 2.84
C GLY A 126 -11.08 -13.39 2.60
N ASP A 127 -11.09 -12.07 2.40
CA ASP A 127 -12.30 -11.35 2.00
C ASP A 127 -12.64 -11.64 0.54
N THR A 128 -13.93 -11.63 0.24
CA THR A 128 -14.45 -11.55 -1.13
C THR A 128 -14.94 -10.14 -1.38
N ILE A 129 -14.33 -9.47 -2.34
CA ILE A 129 -14.59 -8.07 -2.66
C ILE A 129 -15.04 -7.88 -4.10
N GLY A 130 -15.50 -6.70 -4.41
CA GLY A 130 -15.79 -6.26 -5.77
C GLY A 130 -16.31 -4.84 -5.83
N ILE A 131 -16.79 -4.47 -7.01
CA ILE A 131 -17.44 -3.20 -7.30
C ILE A 131 -18.75 -3.51 -7.98
N ARG A 132 -19.86 -2.92 -7.51
CA ARG A 132 -21.20 -3.06 -8.09
C ARG A 132 -21.81 -1.69 -8.27
N GLY A 133 -22.11 -1.33 -9.50
CA GLY A 133 -22.67 -0.02 -9.82
C GLY A 133 -21.83 1.16 -9.32
N GLY A 134 -20.50 1.01 -9.27
CA GLY A 134 -19.59 2.06 -8.78
C GLY A 134 -19.26 1.99 -7.30
N TYR A 135 -19.90 1.11 -6.53
CA TYR A 135 -19.68 0.99 -5.09
C TYR A 135 -18.86 -0.23 -4.74
N TYR A 136 -17.84 -0.03 -3.87
CA TYR A 136 -17.09 -1.14 -3.30
C TYR A 136 -17.99 -1.99 -2.39
N TYR A 137 -17.89 -3.30 -2.50
CA TYR A 137 -18.45 -4.22 -1.52
C TYR A 137 -17.39 -5.19 -0.99
N ASN A 138 -17.61 -5.67 0.23
CA ASN A 138 -16.78 -6.66 0.89
C ASN A 138 -17.72 -7.57 1.70
N ASN A 139 -17.58 -8.89 1.56
CA ASN A 139 -18.46 -9.87 2.20
C ASN A 139 -18.36 -9.94 3.73
N ARG A 140 -17.34 -9.29 4.31
CA ARG A 140 -17.10 -9.24 5.77
C ARG A 140 -17.20 -7.83 6.33
N HIS A 141 -17.69 -6.88 5.55
CA HIS A 141 -17.87 -5.51 5.98
C HIS A 141 -19.26 -5.01 5.60
N ASP A 142 -20.02 -4.67 6.62
CA ASP A 142 -21.33 -4.06 6.42
C ASP A 142 -21.16 -2.53 6.24
N GLY A 143 -21.81 -1.98 5.23
CA GLY A 143 -21.77 -0.55 4.94
C GLY A 143 -20.83 -0.17 3.80
N ILE A 144 -20.73 1.15 3.58
CA ILE A 144 -19.98 1.73 2.47
C ILE A 144 -18.49 1.83 2.83
N LEU A 145 -17.65 1.25 1.99
CA LEU A 145 -16.20 1.37 2.06
C LEU A 145 -15.73 2.55 1.23
N GLY A 146 -15.05 3.49 1.87
CA GLY A 146 -14.57 4.70 1.19
C GLY A 146 -15.57 5.86 1.26
N VAL A 147 -15.50 6.78 0.31
CA VAL A 147 -16.31 8.01 0.28
C VAL A 147 -17.52 7.81 -0.63
N GLU A 148 -18.71 7.76 -0.05
CA GLU A 148 -19.95 7.49 -0.75
C GLU A 148 -20.20 8.48 -1.90
N SER A 149 -20.01 9.77 -1.67
CA SER A 149 -20.24 10.80 -2.68
C SER A 149 -19.33 10.65 -3.91
N MET A 150 -18.09 10.18 -3.73
CA MET A 150 -17.17 9.93 -4.83
C MET A 150 -17.56 8.65 -5.61
N GLN A 151 -18.06 7.65 -4.91
CA GLN A 151 -18.58 6.42 -5.54
C GLN A 151 -19.89 6.70 -6.30
N ALA A 152 -20.77 7.55 -5.76
CA ALA A 152 -21.98 8.01 -6.45
C ALA A 152 -21.66 8.76 -7.75
N GLN A 153 -20.59 9.56 -7.78
CA GLN A 153 -20.12 10.19 -9.02
C GLN A 153 -19.71 9.15 -10.08
N LEU A 154 -18.97 8.11 -9.68
CA LEU A 154 -18.60 7.02 -10.60
C LEU A 154 -19.85 6.26 -11.08
N ALA A 155 -20.78 5.98 -10.18
CA ALA A 155 -22.05 5.31 -10.49
C ALA A 155 -22.86 6.05 -11.56
N ALA A 156 -22.83 7.38 -11.53
CA ALA A 156 -23.53 8.26 -12.48
C ALA A 156 -22.80 8.40 -13.83
N TRP A 157 -21.59 7.86 -14.01
CA TRP A 157 -20.90 7.97 -15.28
C TRP A 157 -21.59 7.16 -16.37
N PRO A 158 -21.82 7.73 -17.57
CA PRO A 158 -22.32 6.98 -18.70
C PRO A 158 -21.30 5.95 -19.20
N ASP A 159 -21.79 4.85 -19.78
CA ASP A 159 -20.94 3.75 -20.25
C ASP A 159 -19.88 4.19 -21.29
N SER A 160 -20.18 5.25 -22.05
CA SER A 160 -19.21 5.84 -22.97
C SER A 160 -17.95 6.33 -22.26
N LEU A 161 -18.09 6.96 -21.10
CA LEU A 161 -16.95 7.43 -20.30
C LEU A 161 -16.14 6.28 -19.69
N LEU A 162 -16.77 5.11 -19.48
CA LEU A 162 -16.06 3.91 -19.02
C LEU A 162 -15.21 3.29 -20.13
N ARG A 163 -15.57 3.50 -21.42
CA ARG A 163 -14.89 2.90 -22.58
C ARG A 163 -13.78 3.76 -23.17
N ASP A 164 -13.92 5.08 -23.11
CA ASP A 164 -13.14 6.00 -23.95
C ASP A 164 -12.00 6.75 -23.24
N ARG A 165 -11.74 6.48 -21.94
CA ARG A 165 -10.64 7.13 -21.24
C ARG A 165 -9.39 6.25 -21.21
N PRO A 166 -8.33 6.58 -21.97
CA PRO A 166 -7.03 5.94 -21.84
C PRO A 166 -6.54 6.03 -20.37
N GLY A 167 -6.23 4.90 -19.76
CA GLY A 167 -5.79 4.82 -18.37
C GLY A 167 -6.91 4.65 -17.32
N HIS A 168 -8.18 4.80 -17.68
CA HIS A 168 -9.34 4.45 -16.85
C HIS A 168 -9.92 3.08 -17.23
N PHE A 169 -9.50 2.54 -18.34
CA PHE A 169 -9.67 1.14 -18.63
C PHE A 169 -8.66 0.35 -17.83
N MET A 170 -9.16 -0.58 -17.17
CA MET A 170 -8.47 -1.61 -16.48
C MET A 170 -7.54 -2.35 -17.35
N PRO A 171 -6.38 -1.89 -17.55
CA PRO A 171 -5.52 -2.66 -18.35
C PRO A 171 -4.74 -3.48 -17.44
N SER A 172 -4.78 -4.53 -17.12
CA SER A 172 -3.89 -5.51 -16.56
C SER A 172 -4.44 -6.39 -15.48
N PHE A 173 -4.99 -5.83 -14.43
CA PHE A 173 -5.43 -6.68 -13.34
C PHE A 173 -6.90 -7.11 -13.47
N LEU A 174 -7.77 -6.18 -13.80
CA LEU A 174 -9.20 -6.47 -13.86
C LEU A 174 -9.77 -6.49 -15.29
N GLY A 175 -9.11 -5.96 -16.28
CA GLY A 175 -9.78 -5.61 -17.55
C GLY A 175 -9.31 -6.25 -18.82
N MET A 176 -8.17 -6.96 -18.87
CA MET A 176 -7.74 -7.54 -20.16
C MET A 176 -8.45 -8.83 -20.49
N ASP A 177 -8.95 -9.57 -19.49
CA ASP A 177 -9.47 -10.92 -19.67
C ASP A 177 -10.81 -11.17 -18.98
N PHE A 178 -11.36 -10.15 -18.30
CA PHE A 178 -12.65 -10.19 -17.65
C PHE A 178 -13.54 -9.07 -18.18
N PRO A 179 -14.88 -9.26 -18.22
CA PRO A 179 -15.81 -8.20 -18.60
C PRO A 179 -16.00 -7.17 -17.47
N TRP A 180 -14.92 -6.86 -16.75
CA TRP A 180 -14.93 -5.96 -15.61
C TRP A 180 -14.58 -4.54 -15.99
N THR A 181 -15.16 -3.59 -15.27
CA THR A 181 -14.90 -2.17 -15.41
C THR A 181 -14.57 -1.57 -14.04
N ILE A 182 -14.19 -0.30 -13.99
CA ILE A 182 -14.01 0.40 -12.71
C ILE A 182 -15.33 0.57 -11.95
N ARG A 183 -16.48 0.39 -12.61
CA ARG A 183 -17.82 0.48 -12.02
C ARG A 183 -18.35 -0.89 -11.59
N ASP A 184 -18.01 -1.95 -12.30
CA ASP A 184 -18.50 -3.31 -12.05
C ASP A 184 -17.37 -4.31 -12.20
N ALA A 185 -16.95 -4.94 -11.09
CA ALA A 185 -15.86 -5.90 -11.06
C ALA A 185 -16.03 -6.91 -9.91
N GLY A 186 -15.51 -8.10 -10.11
CA GLY A 186 -15.53 -9.18 -9.12
C GLY A 186 -16.68 -10.18 -9.35
N PRO A 187 -16.89 -11.13 -8.42
CA PRO A 187 -16.24 -11.23 -7.11
C PRO A 187 -14.74 -11.59 -7.22
N LEU A 188 -13.94 -11.05 -6.31
CA LEU A 188 -12.50 -11.27 -6.24
C LEU A 188 -12.12 -11.65 -4.81
N VAL A 189 -11.44 -12.78 -4.62
CA VAL A 189 -10.96 -13.19 -3.30
C VAL A 189 -9.59 -12.58 -3.04
N VAL A 190 -9.42 -11.95 -1.90
CA VAL A 190 -8.13 -11.41 -1.46
C VAL A 190 -7.28 -12.55 -0.90
N PRO A 191 -6.09 -12.86 -1.46
CA PRO A 191 -5.30 -13.97 -1.00
C PRO A 191 -4.76 -13.76 0.42
N GLY A 192 -4.64 -14.85 1.15
CA GLY A 192 -4.06 -14.86 2.48
C GLY A 192 -3.18 -16.07 2.72
N LYS A 193 -2.30 -15.96 3.68
CA LYS A 193 -1.39 -17.04 4.06
C LYS A 193 -2.13 -18.33 4.35
N GLY A 194 -1.67 -19.42 3.72
CA GLY A 194 -2.29 -20.75 3.83
C GLY A 194 -3.50 -20.99 2.93
N MET A 195 -3.96 -19.96 2.19
CA MET A 195 -5.04 -20.12 1.22
C MET A 195 -4.48 -20.84 -0.02
N THR A 196 -5.16 -21.91 -0.45
CA THR A 196 -4.82 -22.64 -1.68
C THR A 196 -5.83 -22.34 -2.76
N VAL A 197 -5.33 -22.05 -3.97
CA VAL A 197 -6.14 -21.83 -5.17
C VAL A 197 -5.70 -22.75 -6.29
N PRO A 198 -6.61 -23.33 -7.09
CA PRO A 198 -6.22 -24.03 -8.31
C PRO A 198 -5.62 -23.02 -9.30
N MET A 199 -4.59 -23.43 -10.05
CA MET A 199 -3.94 -22.59 -11.06
C MET A 199 -4.58 -22.80 -12.45
N ASP A 200 -5.93 -22.78 -12.50
CA ASP A 200 -6.68 -22.70 -13.72
C ASP A 200 -6.48 -21.35 -14.46
N SER A 201 -7.05 -21.21 -15.65
CA SER A 201 -6.87 -20.01 -16.48
C SER A 201 -7.33 -18.71 -15.78
N VAL A 202 -8.40 -18.76 -14.99
CA VAL A 202 -8.96 -17.61 -14.28
C VAL A 202 -8.04 -17.21 -13.12
N ASN A 203 -7.72 -18.16 -12.25
CA ASN A 203 -6.88 -17.92 -11.08
C ASN A 203 -5.44 -17.55 -11.46
N PHE A 204 -4.90 -18.15 -12.54
CA PHE A 204 -3.59 -17.78 -13.03
C PHE A 204 -3.53 -16.30 -13.48
N ARG A 205 -4.58 -15.80 -14.15
CA ARG A 205 -4.66 -14.39 -14.55
C ARG A 205 -4.75 -13.47 -13.33
N LEU A 206 -5.53 -13.85 -12.31
CA LEU A 206 -5.71 -13.06 -11.10
C LEU A 206 -4.49 -13.08 -10.18
N TYR A 207 -3.87 -14.24 -10.02
CA TYR A 207 -2.87 -14.46 -8.96
C TYR A 207 -1.48 -14.81 -9.48
N GLY A 208 -1.30 -15.05 -10.77
CA GLY A 208 0.00 -15.38 -11.36
C GLY A 208 1.15 -14.41 -10.99
N PRO A 209 0.94 -13.08 -10.99
CA PRO A 209 1.95 -12.14 -10.52
C PRO A 209 2.35 -12.35 -9.04
N LEU A 210 1.41 -12.74 -8.17
CA LEU A 210 1.68 -13.04 -6.76
C LEU A 210 2.48 -14.33 -6.62
N VAL A 211 2.11 -15.36 -7.39
CA VAL A 211 2.84 -16.64 -7.41
C VAL A 211 4.28 -16.42 -7.88
N ALA A 212 4.47 -15.63 -8.94
CA ALA A 212 5.79 -15.27 -9.42
C ALA A 212 6.60 -14.49 -8.37
N PHE A 213 5.96 -13.57 -7.64
CA PHE A 213 6.59 -12.81 -6.56
C PHE A 213 7.03 -13.70 -5.39
N GLU A 214 6.17 -14.62 -4.94
CA GLU A 214 6.50 -15.51 -3.80
C GLU A 214 7.53 -16.57 -4.16
N THR A 215 7.48 -17.10 -5.39
CA THR A 215 8.39 -18.17 -5.84
C THR A 215 9.70 -17.65 -6.42
N GLY A 216 9.74 -16.39 -6.84
CA GLY A 216 10.86 -15.82 -7.60
C GLY A 216 10.99 -16.39 -9.02
N VAL A 217 9.98 -17.12 -9.50
CA VAL A 217 9.97 -17.82 -10.78
C VAL A 217 8.86 -17.27 -11.66
N ARG A 218 9.12 -17.07 -12.95
CA ARG A 218 8.10 -16.70 -13.92
C ARG A 218 7.31 -17.93 -14.35
N TRP A 219 6.00 -17.82 -14.27
CA TRP A 219 5.05 -18.84 -14.65
C TRP A 219 4.23 -18.39 -15.86
N HIS A 220 3.81 -19.35 -16.69
CA HIS A 220 2.86 -19.16 -17.80
C HIS A 220 1.78 -20.22 -17.73
N TYR A 221 0.60 -19.87 -18.17
CA TYR A 221 -0.50 -20.82 -18.25
C TYR A 221 -0.42 -21.65 -19.51
N LEU A 222 -0.55 -22.98 -19.38
CA LEU A 222 -0.63 -23.92 -20.49
C LEU A 222 -2.06 -24.42 -20.61
N PRO A 223 -2.80 -24.01 -21.68
CA PRO A 223 -4.19 -24.39 -21.88
C PRO A 223 -4.40 -25.91 -22.00
N ASP A 224 -3.47 -26.61 -22.67
CA ASP A 224 -3.56 -28.04 -22.93
C ASP A 224 -3.54 -28.91 -21.68
N VAL A 225 -2.83 -28.48 -20.65
CA VAL A 225 -2.73 -29.18 -19.36
C VAL A 225 -3.41 -28.45 -18.22
N GLN A 226 -4.06 -27.32 -18.50
CA GLN A 226 -4.84 -26.49 -17.57
C GLN A 226 -4.11 -26.18 -16.24
N CYS A 227 -2.83 -25.87 -16.32
CA CYS A 227 -2.01 -25.51 -15.15
C CYS A 227 -0.95 -24.46 -15.49
N ALA A 228 -0.36 -23.87 -14.43
CA ALA A 228 0.80 -22.99 -14.59
C ALA A 228 2.08 -23.82 -14.76
N CYS A 229 2.95 -23.36 -15.65
CA CYS A 229 4.25 -23.98 -15.96
C CYS A 229 5.35 -22.93 -15.95
N ASN A 230 6.57 -23.33 -15.57
CA ASN A 230 7.76 -22.47 -15.67
C ASN A 230 8.65 -22.87 -16.88
N ALA A 231 9.70 -22.11 -17.11
CA ALA A 231 10.64 -22.36 -18.21
C ALA A 231 11.42 -23.69 -18.08
N SER A 232 11.50 -24.28 -16.89
CA SER A 232 12.14 -25.58 -16.64
C SER A 232 11.19 -26.76 -16.88
N GLY A 233 9.91 -26.50 -17.19
CA GLY A 233 8.89 -27.53 -17.39
C GLY A 233 8.20 -27.99 -16.10
N ASP A 234 8.52 -27.37 -14.94
CA ASP A 234 7.78 -27.66 -13.71
C ASP A 234 6.36 -27.12 -13.81
N THR A 235 5.40 -27.87 -13.28
CA THR A 235 3.98 -27.49 -13.32
C THR A 235 3.40 -27.39 -11.91
N ILE A 236 2.50 -26.41 -11.71
CA ILE A 236 1.74 -26.26 -10.47
C ILE A 236 0.23 -26.25 -10.78
N PRO A 237 -0.51 -27.31 -10.40
CA PRO A 237 -1.97 -27.36 -10.57
C PRO A 237 -2.71 -26.49 -9.54
N ALA A 238 -2.09 -26.24 -8.39
CA ALA A 238 -2.61 -25.37 -7.33
C ALA A 238 -1.46 -24.69 -6.60
N TYR A 239 -1.74 -23.52 -6.02
CA TYR A 239 -0.75 -22.75 -5.24
C TYR A 239 -1.29 -22.39 -3.86
N THR A 240 -0.47 -22.58 -2.83
CA THR A 240 -0.76 -22.15 -1.45
C THR A 240 0.06 -20.92 -1.11
N PHE A 241 -0.62 -19.81 -0.85
CA PHE A 241 0.03 -18.54 -0.56
C PHE A 241 0.82 -18.56 0.74
N ALA A 242 2.04 -18.07 0.72
CA ALA A 242 2.92 -17.94 1.87
C ALA A 242 2.70 -16.62 2.63
N GLY A 243 2.18 -15.58 1.95
CA GLY A 243 1.95 -14.24 2.48
C GLY A 243 0.49 -13.83 2.57
N ASP A 244 0.23 -12.75 3.30
CA ASP A 244 -1.03 -12.03 3.35
C ASP A 244 -1.01 -10.86 2.36
N TYR A 245 -2.16 -10.61 1.72
CA TYR A 245 -2.32 -9.57 0.72
C TYR A 245 -3.51 -8.66 1.04
N TYR A 246 -3.50 -7.45 0.48
CA TYR A 246 -4.56 -6.46 0.64
C TYR A 246 -4.98 -5.92 -0.71
N PHE A 247 -6.25 -5.54 -0.81
CA PHE A 247 -6.75 -4.76 -1.94
C PHE A 247 -7.03 -3.34 -1.46
N ALA A 248 -6.41 -2.35 -2.09
CA ALA A 248 -6.44 -0.97 -1.65
C ALA A 248 -6.95 -0.03 -2.75
N GLY A 249 -7.93 0.80 -2.44
CA GLY A 249 -8.57 1.77 -3.33
C GLY A 249 -8.34 3.21 -2.89
N GLY A 250 -8.35 4.13 -3.87
CA GLY A 250 -8.36 5.56 -3.58
C GLY A 250 -9.78 6.04 -3.26
N ASP A 251 -9.88 7.01 -2.36
CA ASP A 251 -11.16 7.63 -2.02
C ASP A 251 -11.72 8.47 -3.18
N HIS A 252 -10.84 9.06 -4.00
CA HIS A 252 -11.20 9.70 -5.26
C HIS A 252 -11.31 8.64 -6.37
N VAL A 253 -12.36 7.85 -6.34
CA VAL A 253 -12.50 6.64 -7.17
C VAL A 253 -12.39 6.88 -8.68
N THR A 254 -12.71 8.09 -9.15
CA THR A 254 -12.62 8.49 -10.56
C THR A 254 -11.24 8.98 -11.00
N ASP A 255 -10.34 9.28 -10.02
CA ASP A 255 -8.97 9.76 -10.26
C ASP A 255 -7.96 9.11 -9.30
N SER A 256 -7.90 7.80 -9.32
CA SER A 256 -6.97 7.05 -8.47
C SER A 256 -6.34 5.89 -9.23
N ASN A 257 -5.01 5.85 -9.23
CA ASN A 257 -4.24 4.67 -9.59
C ASN A 257 -4.08 3.79 -8.34
N ASP A 258 -4.80 2.65 -8.31
CA ASP A 258 -4.91 1.79 -7.13
C ASP A 258 -5.03 0.30 -7.51
N SER A 259 -5.39 -0.58 -6.57
CA SER A 259 -5.45 -2.02 -6.78
C SER A 259 -6.35 -2.46 -7.94
N ARG A 260 -7.27 -1.62 -8.39
CA ARG A 260 -8.06 -1.88 -9.59
C ARG A 260 -7.17 -1.99 -10.83
N TYR A 261 -5.99 -1.36 -10.83
CA TYR A 261 -5.07 -1.28 -11.96
C TYR A 261 -3.83 -2.16 -11.83
N TRP A 262 -3.31 -2.36 -10.62
CA TRP A 262 -2.07 -3.09 -10.38
C TRP A 262 -2.22 -4.29 -9.44
N GLY A 263 -3.44 -4.56 -8.92
CA GLY A 263 -3.73 -5.77 -8.15
C GLY A 263 -3.44 -5.62 -6.65
N PHE A 264 -2.94 -6.68 -6.04
CA PHE A 264 -2.81 -6.80 -4.60
C PHE A 264 -1.53 -6.19 -4.04
N VAL A 265 -1.60 -5.75 -2.78
CA VAL A 265 -0.47 -5.24 -2.00
C VAL A 265 0.00 -6.33 -1.05
N PRO A 266 1.26 -6.81 -1.14
CA PRO A 266 1.82 -7.70 -0.14
C PRO A 266 1.88 -7.03 1.24
N GLU A 267 1.60 -7.78 2.32
CA GLU A 267 1.67 -7.25 3.69
C GLU A 267 3.02 -6.63 4.00
N ASP A 268 4.11 -7.23 3.54
CA ASP A 268 5.46 -6.72 3.76
C ASP A 268 5.71 -5.36 3.14
N PHE A 269 4.90 -4.95 2.14
CA PHE A 269 5.01 -3.62 1.54
C PHE A 269 4.30 -2.55 2.36
N VAL A 270 3.42 -2.92 3.32
CA VAL A 270 2.72 -1.95 4.16
C VAL A 270 3.68 -1.32 5.17
N VAL A 271 3.75 0.01 5.18
CA VAL A 271 4.54 0.80 6.13
C VAL A 271 3.79 0.95 7.46
N GLY A 272 2.50 1.26 7.39
CA GLY A 272 1.64 1.42 8.56
C GLY A 272 0.31 2.10 8.25
N VAL A 273 -0.48 2.38 9.29
CA VAL A 273 -1.82 2.95 9.20
C VAL A 273 -1.79 4.45 9.45
N ILE A 274 -2.40 5.23 8.57
CA ILE A 274 -2.61 6.66 8.73
C ILE A 274 -3.67 6.86 9.81
N THR A 275 -3.38 7.66 10.82
CA THR A 275 -4.30 7.91 11.95
C THR A 275 -4.72 9.36 12.07
N ARG A 276 -3.91 10.28 11.58
CA ARG A 276 -4.19 11.73 11.64
C ARG A 276 -3.47 12.47 10.50
N ILE A 277 -3.99 13.64 10.17
CA ILE A 277 -3.26 14.68 9.47
C ILE A 277 -2.52 15.47 10.55
N SER A 278 -1.19 15.44 10.56
CA SER A 278 -0.39 16.16 11.57
C SER A 278 -0.41 17.68 11.31
N TRP A 279 -0.31 18.08 10.06
CA TRP A 279 -0.51 19.44 9.58
C TRP A 279 -0.73 19.43 8.07
N SER A 280 -1.27 20.52 7.54
CA SER A 280 -1.56 20.68 6.11
C SER A 280 -1.09 22.03 5.60
N ARG A 281 -0.61 22.05 4.36
CA ARG A 281 -0.29 23.28 3.61
C ARG A 281 -0.93 23.22 2.24
N HIS A 282 -1.53 24.32 1.86
CA HIS A 282 -2.06 24.47 0.51
C HIS A 282 -0.90 24.34 -0.50
N PRO A 283 -0.99 23.43 -1.48
CA PRO A 283 0.15 23.09 -2.35
C PRO A 283 0.66 24.26 -3.18
N GLU A 284 -0.21 25.15 -3.65
CA GLU A 284 0.15 26.30 -4.49
C GLU A 284 0.62 27.51 -3.68
N THR A 285 -0.06 27.83 -2.59
CA THR A 285 0.25 29.04 -1.81
C THR A 285 1.23 28.83 -0.67
N GLY A 286 1.47 27.57 -0.27
CA GLY A 286 2.28 27.21 0.89
C GLY A 286 1.68 27.62 2.24
N ARG A 287 0.49 28.24 2.26
CA ARG A 287 -0.18 28.66 3.49
C ARG A 287 -0.65 27.48 4.30
N MET A 288 -0.55 27.60 5.64
CA MET A 288 -1.06 26.56 6.55
C MET A 288 -2.58 26.50 6.50
N ASP A 289 -3.12 25.29 6.36
CA ASP A 289 -4.54 25.02 6.59
C ASP A 289 -4.73 24.45 8.00
N TRP A 290 -5.05 25.36 8.92
CA TRP A 290 -5.24 25.01 10.34
C TRP A 290 -6.46 24.13 10.58
N SER A 291 -7.48 24.17 9.69
CA SER A 291 -8.70 23.36 9.80
C SER A 291 -8.43 21.86 9.64
N ARG A 292 -7.33 21.51 8.98
CA ARG A 292 -6.90 20.13 8.74
C ARG A 292 -5.84 19.65 9.72
N CYS A 293 -5.27 20.56 10.52
CA CYS A 293 -4.21 20.17 11.48
C CYS A 293 -4.78 19.31 12.62
N TRP A 294 -4.10 18.19 12.92
CA TRP A 294 -4.49 17.19 13.93
C TRP A 294 -5.84 16.51 13.68
N LYS A 295 -6.42 16.68 12.51
CA LYS A 295 -7.67 16.01 12.11
C LYS A 295 -7.46 14.50 12.08
N LYS A 296 -8.38 13.74 12.67
CA LYS A 296 -8.42 12.27 12.53
C LYS A 296 -8.85 11.92 11.11
N THR A 297 -8.36 10.77 10.64
CA THR A 297 -8.64 10.25 9.28
C THR A 297 -9.51 8.99 9.40
N GLU A 298 -10.63 9.14 10.08
CA GLU A 298 -11.64 8.07 10.20
C GLU A 298 -12.60 8.09 9.01
#